data_4e7031441c7f21eec396d30d52d95d12
#
_entry.id   4e7031441c7f21eec396d30d52d95d12
#
_cell.length_a   1.000
_cell.length_b   1.000
_cell.length_c   1.000
_cell.angle_alpha   90.00
_cell.angle_beta   90.00
_cell.angle_gamma   90.00
#
_symmetry.space_group_name_H-M   'P 1'
#
loop_
_entity.id
_entity.type
_entity.pdbx_description
1 polymer ?
#
loop_
_entity_poly.entity_id
_entity_poly.type
_entity_poly.pdbx_seq_one_letter_code
_entity_poly.pdbx_strand_id
1 'polypeptide(L)'
;MRKASLTLIVVLALLMASICQAGAASSFKFEVKVPDNFQGELNGRCLVVLSKDTSKSDPIDQVSPTGVPVFGKTVYGFKAGDVITFTADDKEVYGFPFQIDSIPQSELYVQAFFVKYTKYSRSNGSTIWAMEDHGGGGDMFSNPFNLYSKVVKASIDVKSNSSVKLELTEQIGLSKPLKTGEVTQQGNYEDKPYLKYVKIKSELLSEFWGTPMYIGANVLLPNTYGKVAGKKYPVLYYQGHWPGGSAPMSYESTNSAGKAFKAFWDGEEAPQILVITIRDANPFYDTSYSVNTANVGPWGDAITKELIPYLEKNFDIIAQPWARLLAGGSTGGWESLAMQVFYPDYFGGTWSMCPDPVDFNYYQIVNVYKDDNAYFVDKGWIKVERPGSRGVDGNVKYMMKDENYWEIALGGLEAVSLGQWAIWEAVFGPMDKDGYPARIWDPLTGTIDKSVAEYWKQNYDINYKLQKEWSTIGPKLVGKIHLRGGDMDAYYLNNAQYLLGDWLQTTKDPYYDGYSVTFPRMGHTGNISNQDLLKEMAAHLIKYGPADAAKILSAK
;
A
#
# COMPACT_ATOMS: atom_id res chain seq x y z
N MET A 1 -43.49 -51.08 41.55
CA MET A 1 -42.31 -50.21 41.28
C MET A 1 -41.41 -50.69 40.11
N ARG A 2 -41.76 -51.68 39.29
CA ARG A 2 -40.90 -52.14 38.14
C ARG A 2 -41.42 -51.74 36.74
N LYS A 3 -42.58 -51.10 36.62
CA LYS A 3 -43.12 -50.64 35.31
C LYS A 3 -42.85 -49.15 35.00
N ALA A 4 -42.46 -48.34 35.98
CA ALA A 4 -42.17 -46.93 35.78
C ALA A 4 -40.73 -46.66 35.28
N SER A 5 -39.78 -47.59 35.54
CA SER A 5 -38.36 -47.43 35.13
C SER A 5 -38.10 -47.74 33.64
N LEU A 6 -38.94 -48.55 32.98
CA LEU A 6 -38.74 -48.94 31.58
C LEU A 6 -39.22 -47.85 30.62
N THR A 7 -40.26 -47.11 30.97
CA THR A 7 -40.80 -46.01 30.16
C THR A 7 -39.89 -44.78 30.16
N LEU A 8 -39.19 -44.54 31.26
CA LEU A 8 -38.25 -43.40 31.39
C LEU A 8 -36.97 -43.63 30.59
N ILE A 9 -36.49 -44.89 30.46
CA ILE A 9 -35.29 -45.23 29.69
C ILE A 9 -35.57 -45.13 28.16
N VAL A 10 -36.75 -45.49 27.72
CA VAL A 10 -37.14 -45.40 26.30
C VAL A 10 -37.35 -43.94 25.87
N VAL A 11 -37.88 -43.06 26.75
CA VAL A 11 -38.03 -41.63 26.47
C VAL A 11 -36.68 -40.90 26.47
N LEU A 12 -35.75 -41.29 27.39
CA LEU A 12 -34.37 -40.74 27.35
C LEU A 12 -33.57 -41.21 26.11
N ALA A 13 -33.77 -42.47 25.65
CA ALA A 13 -33.12 -42.95 24.44
C ALA A 13 -33.68 -42.31 23.16
N LEU A 14 -34.98 -41.96 23.13
CA LEU A 14 -35.58 -41.20 22.04
C LEU A 14 -35.19 -39.70 22.06
N LEU A 15 -34.95 -39.11 23.22
CA LEU A 15 -34.44 -37.73 23.37
C LEU A 15 -32.94 -37.63 23.01
N MET A 16 -32.15 -38.69 23.24
CA MET A 16 -30.73 -38.68 22.82
C MET A 16 -30.55 -39.02 21.35
N ALA A 17 -31.50 -39.66 20.70
CA ALA A 17 -31.48 -39.89 19.24
C ALA A 17 -31.86 -38.63 18.42
N SER A 18 -32.41 -37.58 19.08
CA SER A 18 -32.81 -36.34 18.42
C SER A 18 -31.74 -35.24 18.47
N ILE A 19 -30.57 -35.47 19.07
CA ILE A 19 -29.51 -34.46 19.26
C ILE A 19 -28.29 -34.71 18.33
N CYS A 20 -28.30 -35.77 17.53
CA CYS A 20 -27.27 -35.98 16.52
C CYS A 20 -27.87 -35.93 15.09
N GLN A 21 -28.57 -34.85 14.76
CA GLN A 21 -28.48 -34.33 13.41
C GLN A 21 -27.29 -33.35 13.42
N ALA A 22 -26.08 -33.90 13.32
CA ALA A 22 -25.00 -33.20 12.71
C ALA A 22 -25.54 -32.76 11.33
N GLY A 23 -25.76 -31.45 11.16
CA GLY A 23 -26.14 -30.93 9.86
C GLY A 23 -25.13 -31.49 8.87
N ALA A 24 -25.61 -32.13 7.80
CA ALA A 24 -24.74 -32.60 6.72
C ALA A 24 -23.85 -31.39 6.36
N ALA A 25 -22.54 -31.61 6.41
CA ALA A 25 -21.60 -30.57 6.00
C ALA A 25 -22.04 -30.07 4.63
N SER A 26 -22.11 -28.77 4.45
CA SER A 26 -22.44 -28.16 3.16
C SER A 26 -21.53 -28.76 2.11
N SER A 27 -22.10 -29.37 1.08
CA SER A 27 -21.35 -29.96 -0.02
C SER A 27 -21.20 -29.01 -1.20
N PHE A 28 -21.67 -27.76 -1.04
CA PHE A 28 -21.50 -26.69 -2.02
C PHE A 28 -20.01 -26.31 -2.15
N LYS A 29 -19.57 -26.09 -3.38
CA LYS A 29 -18.19 -25.70 -3.67
C LYS A 29 -18.06 -24.81 -4.91
N PHE A 30 -17.00 -23.99 -4.93
CA PHE A 30 -16.48 -23.43 -6.17
C PHE A 30 -15.32 -24.32 -6.64
N GLU A 31 -15.28 -24.59 -7.95
CA GLU A 31 -14.25 -25.40 -8.61
C GLU A 31 -13.58 -24.52 -9.68
N VAL A 32 -12.31 -24.17 -9.46
CA VAL A 32 -11.52 -23.33 -10.39
C VAL A 32 -10.51 -24.23 -11.09
N LYS A 33 -10.73 -24.52 -12.36
CA LYS A 33 -9.86 -25.37 -13.16
C LYS A 33 -8.68 -24.58 -13.74
N VAL A 34 -7.48 -25.16 -13.64
CA VAL A 34 -6.31 -24.74 -14.43
C VAL A 34 -6.50 -25.25 -15.87
N PRO A 35 -6.34 -24.41 -16.91
CA PRO A 35 -6.55 -24.84 -18.29
C PRO A 35 -5.69 -26.05 -18.69
N ASP A 36 -6.22 -26.94 -19.50
CA ASP A 36 -5.52 -28.16 -19.93
C ASP A 36 -4.24 -27.87 -20.77
N ASN A 37 -4.15 -26.68 -21.36
CA ASN A 37 -2.99 -26.23 -22.14
C ASN A 37 -2.01 -25.37 -21.33
N PHE A 38 -2.21 -25.20 -20.02
CA PHE A 38 -1.31 -24.43 -19.16
C PHE A 38 0.07 -25.08 -19.09
N GLN A 39 1.13 -24.26 -19.12
CA GLN A 39 2.50 -24.75 -19.06
C GLN A 39 3.16 -24.45 -17.71
N GLY A 40 3.81 -25.45 -17.13
CA GLY A 40 4.51 -25.33 -15.86
C GLY A 40 3.61 -25.55 -14.64
N GLU A 41 3.97 -24.91 -13.54
CA GLU A 41 3.26 -25.00 -12.25
C GLU A 41 2.66 -23.63 -11.89
N LEU A 42 1.45 -23.65 -11.35
CA LEU A 42 0.74 -22.51 -10.85
C LEU A 42 0.93 -22.42 -9.34
N ASN A 43 1.57 -21.36 -8.89
CA ASN A 43 1.82 -21.03 -7.49
C ASN A 43 1.27 -19.64 -7.21
N GLY A 44 0.50 -19.47 -6.13
CA GLY A 44 -0.05 -18.17 -5.81
C GLY A 44 -1.41 -18.19 -5.12
N ARG A 45 -2.13 -17.08 -5.23
CA ARG A 45 -3.42 -16.86 -4.58
C ARG A 45 -4.56 -16.98 -5.59
N CYS A 46 -5.45 -17.94 -5.39
CA CYS A 46 -6.69 -18.05 -6.14
C CYS A 46 -7.80 -17.29 -5.40
N LEU A 47 -8.54 -16.45 -6.12
CA LEU A 47 -9.68 -15.70 -5.61
C LEU A 47 -10.94 -16.14 -6.35
N VAL A 48 -12.07 -16.18 -5.63
CA VAL A 48 -13.43 -16.27 -6.19
C VAL A 48 -14.21 -15.07 -5.74
N VAL A 49 -14.71 -14.29 -6.70
CA VAL A 49 -15.40 -13.01 -6.47
C VAL A 49 -16.84 -13.13 -6.90
N LEU A 50 -17.76 -12.62 -6.07
CA LEU A 50 -19.19 -12.65 -6.32
C LEU A 50 -19.74 -11.24 -6.53
N SER A 51 -20.63 -11.05 -7.51
CA SER A 51 -21.34 -9.78 -7.68
C SER A 51 -22.82 -10.01 -7.99
N LYS A 52 -23.66 -9.06 -7.60
CA LYS A 52 -25.09 -9.01 -7.97
C LYS A 52 -25.31 -8.30 -9.30
N ASP A 53 -24.36 -7.50 -9.74
CA ASP A 53 -24.50 -6.65 -10.92
C ASP A 53 -23.16 -6.52 -11.66
N THR A 54 -23.20 -6.76 -12.96
CA THR A 54 -22.04 -6.61 -13.87
C THR A 54 -22.30 -5.57 -14.96
N SER A 55 -23.32 -4.75 -14.79
CA SER A 55 -23.70 -3.74 -15.81
C SER A 55 -22.65 -2.66 -16.04
N LYS A 56 -21.75 -2.43 -15.07
CA LYS A 56 -20.71 -1.39 -15.12
C LYS A 56 -19.30 -1.95 -15.19
N SER A 57 -19.05 -3.09 -14.52
CA SER A 57 -17.73 -3.72 -14.45
C SER A 57 -17.86 -5.18 -14.04
N ASP A 58 -16.83 -5.98 -14.32
CA ASP A 58 -16.75 -7.36 -13.91
C ASP A 58 -16.60 -7.49 -12.37
N PRO A 59 -16.91 -8.66 -11.77
CA PRO A 59 -16.80 -8.85 -10.33
C PRO A 59 -15.42 -8.50 -9.76
N ILE A 60 -14.33 -8.84 -10.45
CA ILE A 60 -12.95 -8.54 -10.00
C ILE A 60 -12.67 -7.04 -9.89
N ASP A 61 -13.30 -6.21 -10.73
CA ASP A 61 -13.14 -4.75 -10.70
C ASP A 61 -13.92 -4.06 -9.56
N GLN A 62 -14.75 -4.83 -8.85
CA GLN A 62 -15.59 -4.33 -7.76
C GLN A 62 -15.02 -4.65 -6.38
N VAL A 63 -13.86 -5.33 -6.32
CA VAL A 63 -13.22 -5.74 -5.05
C VAL A 63 -12.70 -4.54 -4.30
N SER A 64 -13.18 -4.33 -3.08
CA SER A 64 -12.73 -3.27 -2.16
C SER A 64 -13.22 -3.58 -0.74
N PRO A 65 -12.74 -2.86 0.31
CA PRO A 65 -13.22 -3.04 1.69
C PRO A 65 -14.73 -2.81 1.88
N THR A 66 -15.36 -2.10 0.95
CA THR A 66 -16.82 -1.85 0.92
C THR A 66 -17.49 -2.41 -0.32
N GLY A 67 -16.79 -3.24 -1.07
CA GLY A 67 -17.21 -3.78 -2.36
C GLY A 67 -17.95 -5.13 -2.25
N VAL A 68 -17.59 -6.01 -3.15
CA VAL A 68 -18.25 -7.30 -3.33
C VAL A 68 -17.56 -8.42 -2.54
N PRO A 69 -18.27 -9.53 -2.23
CA PRO A 69 -17.66 -10.67 -1.56
C PRO A 69 -16.51 -11.30 -2.35
N VAL A 70 -15.43 -11.60 -1.63
CA VAL A 70 -14.25 -12.30 -2.17
C VAL A 70 -13.84 -13.43 -1.24
N PHE A 71 -13.45 -14.57 -1.82
CA PHE A 71 -12.90 -15.73 -1.14
C PHE A 71 -11.54 -16.05 -1.72
N GLY A 72 -10.53 -16.22 -0.87
CA GLY A 72 -9.17 -16.47 -1.31
C GLY A 72 -8.56 -17.72 -0.70
N LYS A 73 -7.76 -18.44 -1.51
CA LYS A 73 -6.97 -19.61 -1.09
C LYS A 73 -5.60 -19.57 -1.76
N THR A 74 -4.54 -19.76 -0.97
CA THR A 74 -3.18 -19.90 -1.50
C THR A 74 -2.94 -21.36 -1.89
N VAL A 75 -2.33 -21.57 -3.05
CA VAL A 75 -2.04 -22.91 -3.60
C VAL A 75 -0.66 -22.93 -4.25
N TYR A 76 -0.05 -24.13 -4.25
CA TYR A 76 1.28 -24.36 -4.83
C TYR A 76 1.31 -25.64 -5.64
N GLY A 77 2.07 -25.65 -6.75
CA GLY A 77 2.33 -26.82 -7.56
C GLY A 77 1.18 -27.30 -8.42
N PHE A 78 0.14 -26.50 -8.66
CA PHE A 78 -0.99 -26.88 -9.51
C PHE A 78 -0.59 -26.86 -10.99
N LYS A 79 -1.08 -27.84 -11.75
CA LYS A 79 -0.73 -28.09 -13.16
C LYS A 79 -1.96 -28.07 -14.06
N ALA A 80 -1.73 -28.14 -15.35
CA ALA A 80 -2.79 -28.27 -16.35
C ALA A 80 -3.81 -29.35 -15.98
N GLY A 81 -5.09 -28.99 -16.00
CA GLY A 81 -6.21 -29.85 -15.66
C GLY A 81 -6.54 -29.97 -14.16
N ASP A 82 -5.66 -29.54 -13.26
CA ASP A 82 -5.93 -29.53 -11.83
C ASP A 82 -7.07 -28.59 -11.46
N VAL A 83 -7.77 -28.89 -10.36
CA VAL A 83 -8.93 -28.12 -9.89
C VAL A 83 -8.68 -27.62 -8.47
N ILE A 84 -8.70 -26.30 -8.31
CA ILE A 84 -8.65 -25.62 -7.00
C ILE A 84 -10.07 -25.57 -6.47
N THR A 85 -10.31 -26.19 -5.30
CA THR A 85 -11.63 -26.28 -4.70
C THR A 85 -11.74 -25.37 -3.49
N PHE A 86 -12.86 -24.67 -3.39
CA PHE A 86 -13.24 -23.82 -2.26
C PHE A 86 -14.50 -24.40 -1.61
N THR A 87 -14.40 -24.76 -0.33
CA THR A 87 -15.51 -25.27 0.49
C THR A 87 -15.60 -24.50 1.81
N ALA A 88 -16.74 -24.55 2.47
CA ALA A 88 -16.94 -23.86 3.73
C ALA A 88 -16.15 -24.45 4.91
N ASP A 89 -15.77 -25.72 4.83
CA ASP A 89 -15.00 -26.44 5.85
C ASP A 89 -13.48 -26.38 5.63
N ASP A 90 -13.04 -25.81 4.49
CA ASP A 90 -11.63 -25.61 4.19
C ASP A 90 -11.06 -24.41 4.98
N LYS A 91 -10.18 -24.72 5.93
CA LYS A 91 -9.57 -23.72 6.83
C LYS A 91 -8.57 -22.78 6.16
N GLU A 92 -8.14 -23.11 4.94
CA GLU A 92 -7.24 -22.26 4.15
C GLU A 92 -8.01 -21.26 3.26
N VAL A 93 -9.34 -21.36 3.22
CA VAL A 93 -10.21 -20.40 2.53
C VAL A 93 -10.59 -19.28 3.49
N TYR A 94 -10.22 -18.07 3.10
CA TYR A 94 -10.60 -16.84 3.81
C TYR A 94 -11.58 -16.04 2.97
N GLY A 95 -12.72 -15.69 3.56
CA GLY A 95 -13.78 -14.92 2.90
C GLY A 95 -14.01 -13.55 3.54
N PHE A 96 -14.41 -12.59 2.72
CA PHE A 96 -14.87 -11.27 3.14
C PHE A 96 -16.07 -10.85 2.29
N PRO A 97 -17.14 -10.22 2.87
CA PRO A 97 -17.33 -9.91 4.30
C PRO A 97 -17.86 -11.09 5.14
N PHE A 98 -18.01 -12.25 4.56
CA PHE A 98 -18.49 -13.48 5.21
C PHE A 98 -17.82 -14.71 4.62
N GLN A 99 -17.98 -15.87 5.29
CA GLN A 99 -17.50 -17.15 4.80
C GLN A 99 -18.49 -17.80 3.81
N ILE A 100 -18.06 -18.85 3.09
CA ILE A 100 -18.84 -19.51 2.03
C ILE A 100 -20.22 -20.00 2.51
N ASP A 101 -20.31 -20.54 3.73
CA ASP A 101 -21.56 -21.04 4.33
C ASP A 101 -22.61 -19.96 4.58
N SER A 102 -22.17 -18.71 4.60
CA SER A 102 -23.00 -17.52 4.85
C SER A 102 -23.41 -16.78 3.57
N ILE A 103 -23.07 -17.29 2.38
CA ILE A 103 -23.54 -16.70 1.11
C ILE A 103 -25.07 -16.80 1.03
N PRO A 104 -25.79 -15.67 0.84
CA PRO A 104 -27.25 -15.71 0.67
C PRO A 104 -27.64 -16.48 -0.59
N GLN A 105 -28.65 -17.35 -0.48
CA GLN A 105 -29.23 -18.01 -1.65
C GLN A 105 -29.71 -16.98 -2.68
N SER A 106 -29.09 -16.96 -3.86
CA SER A 106 -29.41 -15.99 -4.92
C SER A 106 -28.77 -16.36 -6.25
N GLU A 107 -29.20 -15.69 -7.33
CA GLU A 107 -28.45 -15.65 -8.57
C GLU A 107 -27.33 -14.62 -8.46
N LEU A 108 -26.09 -15.03 -8.72
CA LEU A 108 -24.90 -14.19 -8.66
C LEU A 108 -24.04 -14.35 -9.92
N TYR A 109 -23.27 -13.34 -10.22
CA TYR A 109 -22.16 -13.38 -11.16
C TYR A 109 -20.90 -13.76 -10.40
N VAL A 110 -20.20 -14.78 -10.88
CA VAL A 110 -19.03 -15.38 -10.23
C VAL A 110 -17.85 -15.31 -11.18
N GLN A 111 -16.72 -14.86 -10.69
CA GLN A 111 -15.48 -14.79 -11.46
C GLN A 111 -14.32 -15.29 -10.60
N ALA A 112 -13.41 -16.08 -11.17
CA ALA A 112 -12.15 -16.46 -10.55
C ALA A 112 -11.02 -15.56 -11.03
N PHE A 113 -10.08 -15.32 -10.13
CA PHE A 113 -8.85 -14.60 -10.40
C PHE A 113 -7.67 -15.35 -9.76
N PHE A 114 -6.51 -15.31 -10.39
CA PHE A 114 -5.32 -15.97 -9.87
C PHE A 114 -4.12 -15.01 -9.91
N VAL A 115 -3.63 -14.67 -8.72
CA VAL A 115 -2.40 -13.90 -8.53
C VAL A 115 -1.22 -14.86 -8.55
N LYS A 116 -0.39 -14.77 -9.58
CA LYS A 116 0.81 -15.61 -9.69
C LYS A 116 1.90 -15.12 -8.75
N TYR A 117 2.49 -16.05 -8.01
CA TYR A 117 3.63 -15.78 -7.14
C TYR A 117 4.93 -16.29 -7.74
N THR A 118 5.97 -15.50 -7.53
CA THR A 118 7.37 -15.85 -7.78
C THR A 118 8.04 -16.20 -6.45
N LYS A 119 8.95 -17.17 -6.49
CA LYS A 119 9.74 -17.58 -5.32
C LYS A 119 10.98 -16.70 -5.22
N TYR A 120 11.10 -15.97 -4.12
CA TYR A 120 12.25 -15.13 -3.81
C TYR A 120 13.14 -15.81 -2.77
N SER A 121 14.45 -15.97 -3.06
CA SER A 121 15.46 -16.47 -2.13
C SER A 121 16.37 -15.31 -1.75
N ARG A 122 16.08 -14.67 -0.61
CA ARG A 122 16.74 -13.43 -0.20
C ARG A 122 18.13 -13.69 0.39
N SER A 123 19.01 -12.68 0.35
CA SER A 123 20.40 -12.78 0.83
C SER A 123 20.53 -13.09 2.32
N ASN A 124 19.50 -12.83 3.12
CA ASN A 124 19.43 -13.19 4.54
C ASN A 124 19.12 -14.68 4.78
N GLY A 125 19.01 -15.49 3.72
CA GLY A 125 18.71 -16.93 3.78
C GLY A 125 17.22 -17.27 3.82
N SER A 126 16.33 -16.30 3.91
CA SER A 126 14.87 -16.55 3.89
C SER A 126 14.35 -16.76 2.48
N THR A 127 13.23 -17.47 2.38
CA THR A 127 12.51 -17.68 1.12
C THR A 127 11.06 -17.35 1.30
N ILE A 128 10.49 -16.54 0.38
CA ILE A 128 9.06 -16.22 0.35
C ILE A 128 8.49 -16.43 -1.05
N TRP A 129 7.16 -16.52 -1.10
CA TRP A 129 6.38 -16.46 -2.32
C TRP A 129 5.54 -15.18 -2.32
N ALA A 130 5.67 -14.36 -3.34
CA ALA A 130 4.93 -13.11 -3.48
C ALA A 130 4.76 -12.76 -4.96
N MET A 131 3.87 -11.82 -5.27
CA MET A 131 3.67 -11.36 -6.64
C MET A 131 4.92 -10.61 -7.12
N GLU A 132 5.34 -10.90 -8.36
CA GLU A 132 6.35 -10.11 -9.05
C GLU A 132 5.67 -8.97 -9.81
N ASP A 133 6.22 -7.76 -9.72
CA ASP A 133 5.77 -6.65 -10.55
C ASP A 133 6.16 -6.88 -12.01
N HIS A 134 5.17 -6.95 -12.86
CA HIS A 134 5.33 -7.00 -14.31
C HIS A 134 4.89 -5.70 -15.00
N GLY A 135 5.02 -4.57 -14.29
CA GLY A 135 4.62 -3.24 -14.74
C GLY A 135 3.17 -2.88 -14.37
N GLY A 136 2.53 -3.68 -13.53
CA GLY A 136 1.24 -3.39 -12.92
C GLY A 136 1.33 -2.54 -11.65
N GLY A 137 2.56 -2.31 -11.15
CA GLY A 137 2.82 -1.41 -10.03
C GLY A 137 2.23 -1.89 -8.71
N GLY A 138 2.32 -3.19 -8.41
CA GLY A 138 1.80 -3.73 -7.16
C GLY A 138 0.29 -3.96 -7.13
N ASP A 139 -0.47 -3.57 -8.15
CA ASP A 139 -1.88 -3.90 -8.25
C ASP A 139 -2.07 -5.29 -8.87
N MET A 140 -2.59 -6.25 -8.08
CA MET A 140 -2.79 -7.62 -8.55
C MET A 140 -3.77 -7.72 -9.73
N PHE A 141 -4.79 -6.87 -9.79
CA PHE A 141 -5.83 -6.94 -10.81
C PHE A 141 -5.41 -6.33 -12.15
N SER A 142 -4.32 -5.58 -12.19
CA SER A 142 -3.74 -5.03 -13.42
C SER A 142 -2.36 -5.60 -13.76
N ASN A 143 -1.80 -6.47 -12.89
CA ASN A 143 -0.45 -7.00 -13.10
C ASN A 143 -0.42 -8.03 -14.21
N PRO A 144 0.38 -7.83 -15.29
CA PRO A 144 0.48 -8.77 -16.37
C PRO A 144 0.81 -10.20 -15.93
N PHE A 145 0.34 -11.18 -16.70
CA PHE A 145 0.48 -12.62 -16.50
C PHE A 145 -0.37 -13.23 -15.37
N ASN A 146 -1.08 -12.44 -14.55
CA ASN A 146 -2.12 -12.97 -13.69
C ASN A 146 -3.28 -13.52 -14.54
N LEU A 147 -3.96 -14.56 -14.03
CA LEU A 147 -4.99 -15.26 -14.77
C LEU A 147 -6.37 -14.94 -14.23
N TYR A 148 -7.39 -15.06 -15.09
CA TYR A 148 -8.77 -14.91 -14.64
C TYR A 148 -9.72 -15.78 -15.49
N SER A 149 -10.92 -16.01 -14.96
CA SER A 149 -11.98 -16.70 -15.68
C SER A 149 -12.91 -15.73 -16.39
N LYS A 150 -13.69 -16.22 -17.33
CA LYS A 150 -14.91 -15.53 -17.75
C LYS A 150 -15.89 -15.45 -16.58
N VAL A 151 -16.76 -14.44 -16.62
CA VAL A 151 -17.86 -14.30 -15.66
C VAL A 151 -18.90 -15.37 -15.93
N VAL A 152 -19.34 -16.07 -14.88
CA VAL A 152 -20.39 -17.10 -14.92
C VAL A 152 -21.57 -16.63 -14.07
N LYS A 153 -22.78 -16.61 -14.63
CA LYS A 153 -24.00 -16.42 -13.86
C LYS A 153 -24.45 -17.76 -13.28
N ALA A 154 -24.61 -17.83 -11.97
CA ALA A 154 -24.94 -19.05 -11.25
C ALA A 154 -26.02 -18.82 -10.18
N SER A 155 -26.91 -19.80 -10.01
CA SER A 155 -27.80 -19.86 -8.85
C SER A 155 -27.05 -20.54 -7.70
N ILE A 156 -26.82 -19.81 -6.61
CA ILE A 156 -26.06 -20.29 -5.45
C ILE A 156 -27.04 -20.68 -4.34
N ASP A 157 -26.93 -21.93 -3.89
CA ASP A 157 -27.54 -22.44 -2.68
C ASP A 157 -26.50 -23.27 -1.91
N VAL A 158 -25.89 -22.64 -0.89
CA VAL A 158 -24.83 -23.26 -0.10
C VAL A 158 -25.29 -24.49 0.71
N LYS A 159 -26.59 -24.71 0.82
CA LYS A 159 -27.16 -25.92 1.48
C LYS A 159 -27.31 -27.09 0.53
N SER A 160 -27.15 -26.86 -0.77
CA SER A 160 -27.27 -27.90 -1.79
C SER A 160 -25.93 -28.62 -2.05
N ASN A 161 -26.01 -29.84 -2.60
CA ASN A 161 -24.83 -30.54 -3.13
C ASN A 161 -24.58 -30.11 -4.57
N SER A 162 -24.07 -28.87 -4.76
CA SER A 162 -23.83 -28.28 -6.07
C SER A 162 -22.46 -27.65 -6.17
N SER A 163 -22.00 -27.37 -7.38
CA SER A 163 -20.77 -26.65 -7.61
C SER A 163 -20.92 -25.57 -8.68
N VAL A 164 -20.19 -24.48 -8.52
CA VAL A 164 -19.96 -23.49 -9.57
C VAL A 164 -18.58 -23.75 -10.17
N LYS A 165 -18.54 -24.02 -11.48
CA LYS A 165 -17.31 -24.34 -12.21
C LYS A 165 -16.81 -23.13 -12.96
N LEU A 166 -15.54 -22.83 -12.78
CA LEU A 166 -14.80 -21.72 -13.39
C LEU A 166 -13.52 -22.29 -14.03
N GLU A 167 -12.98 -21.65 -15.04
CA GLU A 167 -11.71 -22.03 -15.66
C GLU A 167 -10.89 -20.78 -15.96
N LEU A 168 -9.59 -20.78 -15.61
CA LEU A 168 -8.67 -19.64 -15.76
C LEU A 168 -8.20 -19.49 -17.22
N THR A 169 -9.12 -19.18 -18.13
CA THR A 169 -8.87 -19.15 -19.58
C THR A 169 -8.28 -17.85 -20.09
N GLU A 170 -8.34 -16.79 -19.31
CA GLU A 170 -7.90 -15.45 -19.68
C GLU A 170 -6.62 -15.09 -18.91
N GLN A 171 -5.81 -14.18 -19.48
CA GLN A 171 -4.59 -13.68 -18.87
C GLN A 171 -4.49 -12.17 -19.09
N ILE A 172 -4.04 -11.44 -18.06
CA ILE A 172 -3.71 -10.02 -18.20
C ILE A 172 -2.50 -9.88 -19.11
N GLY A 173 -2.68 -9.17 -20.22
CA GLY A 173 -1.64 -8.93 -21.21
C GLY A 173 -0.71 -7.78 -20.81
N LEU A 174 0.46 -7.74 -21.42
CA LEU A 174 1.32 -6.54 -21.38
C LEU A 174 0.63 -5.38 -22.08
N SER A 175 0.73 -4.18 -21.54
CA SER A 175 0.22 -2.97 -22.17
C SER A 175 0.90 -2.65 -23.51
N LYS A 176 2.17 -3.07 -23.65
CA LYS A 176 2.95 -3.01 -24.89
C LYS A 176 3.88 -4.22 -24.98
N PRO A 177 4.18 -4.72 -26.21
CA PRO A 177 5.22 -5.74 -26.39
C PRO A 177 6.58 -5.24 -25.89
N LEU A 178 7.35 -6.14 -25.27
CA LEU A 178 8.71 -5.85 -24.84
C LEU A 178 9.64 -5.73 -26.05
N LYS A 179 10.50 -4.72 -26.06
CA LYS A 179 11.65 -4.64 -26.94
C LYS A 179 12.76 -5.58 -26.43
N THR A 180 13.69 -5.95 -27.31
CA THR A 180 14.80 -6.82 -26.94
C THR A 180 15.61 -6.22 -25.79
N GLY A 181 15.77 -6.98 -24.71
CA GLY A 181 16.49 -6.57 -23.51
C GLY A 181 15.71 -5.74 -22.49
N GLU A 182 14.44 -5.41 -22.78
CA GLU A 182 13.56 -4.78 -21.78
C GLU A 182 13.05 -5.81 -20.76
N VAL A 183 12.86 -5.34 -19.53
CA VAL A 183 12.22 -6.08 -18.43
C VAL A 183 10.87 -5.44 -18.09
N THR A 184 9.96 -6.22 -17.53
CA THR A 184 8.61 -5.75 -17.20
C THR A 184 8.57 -4.88 -15.94
N GLN A 185 9.40 -5.18 -14.94
CA GLN A 185 9.42 -4.47 -13.66
C GLN A 185 9.47 -2.94 -13.86
N GLN A 186 8.75 -2.21 -13.04
CA GLN A 186 8.63 -0.74 -13.07
C GLN A 186 8.03 -0.19 -14.37
N GLY A 187 7.41 -1.03 -15.20
CA GLY A 187 6.79 -0.63 -16.46
C GLY A 187 7.78 -0.09 -17.52
N ASN A 188 7.30 0.04 -18.75
CA ASN A 188 8.06 0.59 -19.87
C ASN A 188 7.27 1.73 -20.52
N TYR A 189 7.84 2.94 -20.50
CA TYR A 189 7.19 4.15 -20.97
C TYR A 189 8.08 4.86 -22.00
N GLU A 190 7.46 5.61 -22.91
CA GLU A 190 8.16 6.36 -23.94
C GLU A 190 8.30 7.82 -23.54
N ASP A 191 9.52 8.34 -23.68
CA ASP A 191 9.84 9.73 -23.41
C ASP A 191 8.97 10.71 -24.21
N LYS A 192 8.54 11.76 -23.52
CA LYS A 192 7.89 12.93 -24.11
C LYS A 192 8.84 14.13 -24.03
N PRO A 193 8.61 15.21 -24.79
CA PRO A 193 9.47 16.40 -24.72
C PRO A 193 9.65 16.97 -23.30
N TYR A 194 8.60 16.93 -22.50
CA TYR A 194 8.52 17.47 -21.13
C TYR A 194 8.60 16.41 -20.03
N LEU A 195 8.57 15.12 -20.37
CA LEU A 195 8.52 14.02 -19.41
C LEU A 195 9.49 12.92 -19.82
N LYS A 196 10.42 12.58 -18.94
CA LYS A 196 11.39 11.51 -19.17
C LYS A 196 11.16 10.35 -18.23
N TYR A 197 11.46 9.15 -18.70
CA TYR A 197 11.30 7.92 -17.93
C TYR A 197 12.66 7.26 -17.72
N VAL A 198 13.01 7.08 -16.47
CA VAL A 198 14.24 6.39 -16.06
C VAL A 198 13.87 5.03 -15.49
N LYS A 199 14.67 4.01 -15.79
CA LYS A 199 14.65 2.71 -15.13
C LYS A 199 16.08 2.18 -15.06
N ILE A 200 16.54 1.85 -13.87
CA ILE A 200 17.87 1.29 -13.63
C ILE A 200 17.74 -0.03 -12.87
N LYS A 201 18.65 -0.96 -13.11
CA LYS A 201 18.85 -2.10 -12.23
C LYS A 201 19.47 -1.60 -10.92
N SER A 202 18.90 -1.96 -9.79
CA SER A 202 19.49 -1.68 -8.49
C SER A 202 20.34 -2.88 -8.06
N GLU A 203 21.61 -2.66 -7.79
CA GLU A 203 22.49 -3.73 -7.30
C GLU A 203 22.16 -4.07 -5.84
N LEU A 204 21.89 -3.06 -5.00
CA LEU A 204 21.50 -3.24 -3.60
C LEU A 204 20.23 -4.07 -3.45
N LEU A 205 19.20 -3.76 -4.23
CA LEU A 205 17.94 -4.50 -4.18
C LEU A 205 18.09 -5.88 -4.80
N SER A 206 18.85 -6.01 -5.89
CA SER A 206 19.08 -7.30 -6.54
C SER A 206 19.82 -8.26 -5.62
N GLU A 207 20.81 -7.77 -4.86
CA GLU A 207 21.52 -8.55 -3.84
C GLU A 207 20.55 -9.01 -2.74
N PHE A 208 19.73 -8.10 -2.21
CA PHE A 208 18.77 -8.43 -1.17
C PHE A 208 17.75 -9.48 -1.63
N TRP A 209 17.15 -9.30 -2.81
CA TRP A 209 16.08 -10.16 -3.31
C TRP A 209 16.57 -11.46 -3.98
N GLY A 210 17.87 -11.59 -4.25
CA GLY A 210 18.47 -12.74 -4.93
C GLY A 210 18.06 -12.87 -6.40
N THR A 211 17.52 -11.80 -6.99
CA THR A 211 17.10 -11.73 -8.39
C THR A 211 17.22 -10.27 -8.88
N PRO A 212 17.35 -10.03 -10.20
CA PRO A 212 17.41 -8.66 -10.71
C PRO A 212 16.20 -7.82 -10.30
N MET A 213 16.44 -6.72 -9.60
CA MET A 213 15.43 -5.75 -9.18
C MET A 213 15.70 -4.40 -9.81
N TYR A 214 14.63 -3.70 -10.14
CA TYR A 214 14.69 -2.41 -10.84
C TYR A 214 13.98 -1.32 -10.04
N ILE A 215 14.47 -0.09 -10.20
CA ILE A 215 13.87 1.12 -9.69
C ILE A 215 13.72 2.12 -10.83
N GLY A 216 12.61 2.86 -10.83
CA GLY A 216 12.31 3.80 -11.91
C GLY A 216 11.99 5.20 -11.40
N ALA A 217 11.90 6.15 -12.34
CA ALA A 217 11.47 7.51 -12.07
C ALA A 217 10.77 8.12 -13.29
N ASN A 218 9.76 8.95 -13.02
CA ASN A 218 9.12 9.84 -13.98
C ASN A 218 9.64 11.25 -13.70
N VAL A 219 10.28 11.89 -14.68
CA VAL A 219 10.98 13.17 -14.55
C VAL A 219 10.25 14.23 -15.35
N LEU A 220 9.50 15.11 -14.68
CA LEU A 220 8.85 16.27 -15.30
C LEU A 220 9.86 17.42 -15.40
N LEU A 221 10.11 17.87 -16.61
CA LEU A 221 11.09 18.91 -16.91
C LEU A 221 10.46 20.32 -16.81
N PRO A 222 11.15 21.31 -16.21
CA PRO A 222 10.68 22.68 -16.21
C PRO A 222 10.74 23.30 -17.61
N ASN A 223 9.95 24.32 -17.86
CA ASN A 223 9.77 24.91 -19.19
C ASN A 223 11.05 25.51 -19.81
N THR A 224 12.09 25.80 -19.02
CA THR A 224 13.39 26.31 -19.51
C THR A 224 14.42 25.20 -19.72
N TYR A 225 14.09 23.95 -19.41
CA TYR A 225 15.04 22.83 -19.53
C TYR A 225 15.58 22.67 -20.96
N GLY A 226 16.91 22.61 -21.07
CA GLY A 226 17.62 22.55 -22.36
C GLY A 226 17.61 23.83 -23.20
N LYS A 227 16.96 24.92 -22.72
CA LYS A 227 16.91 26.21 -23.44
C LYS A 227 17.97 27.20 -22.97
N VAL A 228 18.50 27.04 -21.76
CA VAL A 228 19.52 27.90 -21.17
C VAL A 228 20.79 27.07 -20.95
N ALA A 229 21.85 27.40 -21.66
CA ALA A 229 23.10 26.66 -21.59
C ALA A 229 23.69 26.64 -20.17
N GLY A 230 24.03 25.46 -19.67
CA GLY A 230 24.65 25.25 -18.35
C GLY A 230 23.76 25.52 -17.13
N LYS A 231 22.46 25.80 -17.34
CA LYS A 231 21.53 25.98 -16.24
C LYS A 231 21.29 24.64 -15.55
N LYS A 232 21.43 24.63 -14.21
CA LYS A 232 21.05 23.51 -13.35
C LYS A 232 19.86 23.89 -12.48
N TYR A 233 19.11 22.88 -12.03
CA TYR A 233 17.83 23.06 -11.38
C TYR A 233 17.80 22.35 -10.02
N PRO A 234 17.13 22.91 -9.00
CA PRO A 234 16.70 22.15 -7.84
C PRO A 234 15.74 21.02 -8.26
N VAL A 235 15.54 20.07 -7.38
CA VAL A 235 14.68 18.91 -7.63
C VAL A 235 13.69 18.70 -6.49
N LEU A 236 12.46 18.43 -6.82
CA LEU A 236 11.42 17.93 -5.92
C LEU A 236 11.22 16.44 -6.20
N TYR A 237 11.47 15.59 -5.20
CA TYR A 237 11.02 14.21 -5.18
C TYR A 237 9.60 14.19 -4.60
N TYR A 238 8.61 14.01 -5.48
CA TYR A 238 7.19 13.98 -5.11
C TYR A 238 6.75 12.52 -4.96
N GLN A 239 6.64 12.10 -3.70
CA GLN A 239 6.39 10.72 -3.32
C GLN A 239 4.91 10.38 -3.27
N GLY A 240 4.57 9.09 -3.41
CA GLY A 240 3.22 8.58 -3.33
C GLY A 240 3.10 7.18 -3.90
N HIS A 241 1.87 6.76 -4.11
CA HIS A 241 1.56 5.49 -4.75
C HIS A 241 2.08 5.40 -6.19
N TRP A 242 2.04 4.21 -6.75
CA TRP A 242 2.49 3.91 -8.10
C TRP A 242 1.99 4.93 -9.13
N PRO A 243 2.89 5.66 -9.78
CA PRO A 243 2.50 6.70 -10.73
C PRO A 243 2.18 6.14 -12.13
N GLY A 244 2.52 4.88 -12.41
CA GLY A 244 2.50 4.36 -13.77
C GLY A 244 3.35 5.21 -14.71
N GLY A 245 2.84 5.48 -15.91
CA GLY A 245 3.43 6.43 -16.87
C GLY A 245 2.91 7.86 -16.74
N SER A 246 2.25 8.20 -15.64
CA SER A 246 1.69 9.54 -15.43
C SER A 246 2.77 10.58 -15.14
N ALA A 247 2.58 11.81 -15.62
CA ALA A 247 3.45 12.91 -15.26
C ALA A 247 3.24 13.32 -13.79
N PRO A 248 4.32 13.66 -13.06
CA PRO A 248 4.23 14.16 -11.70
C PRO A 248 3.23 15.32 -11.55
N MET A 249 2.67 15.47 -10.33
CA MET A 249 1.76 16.57 -9.93
C MET A 249 0.54 16.71 -10.86
N SER A 250 0.07 15.62 -11.47
CA SER A 250 -1.09 15.60 -12.37
C SER A 250 -0.97 16.55 -13.59
N TYR A 251 0.24 16.80 -14.09
CA TYR A 251 0.49 17.71 -15.22
C TYR A 251 -0.30 17.36 -16.47
N GLU A 252 -0.57 16.09 -16.72
CA GLU A 252 -1.34 15.61 -17.88
C GLU A 252 -2.84 15.43 -17.57
N SER A 253 -3.29 15.72 -16.36
CA SER A 253 -4.70 15.55 -15.99
C SER A 253 -5.59 16.53 -16.75
N THR A 254 -6.73 16.03 -17.25
CA THR A 254 -7.71 16.80 -18.01
C THR A 254 -8.75 17.50 -17.15
N ASN A 255 -8.75 17.28 -15.83
CA ASN A 255 -9.62 17.98 -14.91
C ASN A 255 -9.20 19.45 -14.72
N SER A 256 -10.02 20.25 -14.04
CA SER A 256 -9.77 21.68 -13.85
C SER A 256 -8.45 21.97 -13.12
N ALA A 257 -8.11 21.18 -12.10
CA ALA A 257 -6.90 21.35 -11.31
C ALA A 257 -5.63 21.02 -12.14
N GLY A 258 -5.66 19.91 -12.90
CA GLY A 258 -4.55 19.55 -13.78
C GLY A 258 -4.33 20.56 -14.91
N LYS A 259 -5.41 21.05 -15.54
CA LYS A 259 -5.32 22.12 -16.54
C LYS A 259 -4.73 23.41 -15.95
N ALA A 260 -5.15 23.81 -14.76
CA ALA A 260 -4.62 24.99 -14.07
C ALA A 260 -3.11 24.80 -13.71
N PHE A 261 -2.74 23.60 -13.23
CA PHE A 261 -1.34 23.28 -12.95
C PHE A 261 -0.49 23.33 -14.23
N LYS A 262 -0.96 22.72 -15.32
CA LYS A 262 -0.26 22.74 -16.60
C LYS A 262 -0.04 24.16 -17.13
N ALA A 263 -1.07 25.00 -17.09
CA ALA A 263 -0.96 26.40 -17.51
C ALA A 263 0.06 27.18 -16.68
N PHE A 264 0.09 26.96 -15.34
CA PHE A 264 1.08 27.54 -14.45
C PHE A 264 2.50 27.01 -14.78
N TRP A 265 2.66 25.67 -14.90
CA TRP A 265 3.97 25.04 -15.16
C TRP A 265 4.61 25.48 -16.47
N ASP A 266 3.81 25.64 -17.52
CA ASP A 266 4.26 26.08 -18.84
C ASP A 266 4.51 27.60 -18.90
N GLY A 267 4.05 28.36 -17.88
CA GLY A 267 4.17 29.82 -17.78
C GLY A 267 5.50 30.30 -17.19
N GLU A 268 5.68 31.63 -17.16
CA GLU A 268 6.88 32.26 -16.60
C GLU A 268 6.90 32.33 -15.07
N GLU A 269 5.75 32.14 -14.41
CA GLU A 269 5.60 32.22 -12.95
C GLU A 269 6.05 30.94 -12.23
N ALA A 270 6.14 29.81 -12.96
CA ALA A 270 6.55 28.56 -12.36
C ALA A 270 8.03 28.60 -11.95
N PRO A 271 8.35 28.25 -10.70
CA PRO A 271 9.73 28.11 -10.30
C PRO A 271 10.40 26.99 -11.10
N GLN A 272 11.62 27.22 -11.52
CA GLN A 272 12.37 26.30 -12.36
C GLN A 272 12.96 25.17 -11.51
N ILE A 273 12.17 24.12 -11.27
CA ILE A 273 12.46 22.95 -10.44
C ILE A 273 12.14 21.72 -11.29
N LEU A 274 12.96 20.66 -11.28
CA LEU A 274 12.53 19.36 -11.79
C LEU A 274 11.60 18.70 -10.77
N VAL A 275 10.55 18.02 -11.24
CA VAL A 275 9.70 17.20 -10.35
C VAL A 275 9.83 15.74 -10.75
N ILE A 276 10.15 14.91 -9.78
CA ILE A 276 10.43 13.49 -9.99
C ILE A 276 9.49 12.66 -9.09
N THR A 277 8.79 11.70 -9.67
CA THR A 277 8.07 10.67 -8.93
C THR A 277 8.78 9.35 -9.11
N ILE A 278 9.09 8.68 -8.01
CA ILE A 278 9.79 7.39 -8.01
C ILE A 278 8.78 6.26 -8.34
N ARG A 279 9.23 5.26 -9.08
CA ARG A 279 8.53 3.99 -9.30
C ARG A 279 9.32 2.93 -8.58
N ASP A 280 8.75 2.40 -7.52
CA ASP A 280 9.41 1.52 -6.58
C ASP A 280 8.48 0.39 -6.10
N ALA A 281 7.57 -0.05 -6.98
CA ALA A 281 6.76 -1.22 -6.75
C ALA A 281 7.63 -2.42 -6.40
N ASN A 282 7.17 -3.22 -5.45
CA ASN A 282 7.90 -4.34 -4.89
C ASN A 282 6.95 -5.51 -4.61
N PRO A 283 7.45 -6.70 -4.20
CA PRO A 283 6.60 -7.86 -3.99
C PRO A 283 5.51 -7.73 -2.91
N PHE A 284 5.53 -6.67 -2.10
CA PHE A 284 4.55 -6.42 -1.05
C PHE A 284 3.56 -5.29 -1.39
N TYR A 285 3.94 -4.33 -2.27
CA TYR A 285 3.09 -3.17 -2.54
C TYR A 285 3.53 -2.34 -3.75
N ASP A 286 2.76 -1.29 -4.03
CA ASP A 286 2.97 -0.35 -5.13
C ASP A 286 4.07 0.70 -4.87
N THR A 287 4.55 0.82 -3.63
CA THR A 287 5.68 1.64 -3.20
C THR A 287 6.46 0.96 -2.08
N SER A 288 7.72 1.30 -1.92
CA SER A 288 8.65 0.72 -0.93
C SER A 288 8.67 1.45 0.41
N TYR A 289 7.93 2.55 0.56
CA TYR A 289 8.05 3.50 1.67
C TYR A 289 9.40 4.21 1.76
N SER A 290 10.25 4.07 0.75
CA SER A 290 11.52 4.81 0.57
C SER A 290 12.53 4.68 1.71
N VAL A 291 12.46 3.63 2.55
CA VAL A 291 13.36 3.38 3.68
C VAL A 291 13.98 1.99 3.62
N ASN A 292 15.05 1.77 4.38
CA ASN A 292 15.66 0.45 4.53
C ASN A 292 14.85 -0.38 5.52
N THR A 293 14.49 -1.62 5.14
CA THR A 293 13.64 -2.49 5.95
C THR A 293 14.13 -3.93 5.96
N ALA A 294 13.72 -4.69 6.98
CA ALA A 294 14.06 -6.10 7.11
C ALA A 294 13.39 -6.99 6.03
N ASN A 295 12.18 -6.62 5.60
CA ASN A 295 11.38 -7.46 4.70
C ASN A 295 11.39 -6.99 3.25
N VAL A 296 11.35 -5.67 3.01
CA VAL A 296 11.25 -5.10 1.66
C VAL A 296 12.63 -4.80 1.06
N GLY A 297 13.66 -4.67 1.91
CA GLY A 297 15.04 -4.46 1.50
C GLY A 297 15.55 -3.02 1.66
N PRO A 298 16.75 -2.71 1.15
CA PRO A 298 17.44 -1.44 1.38
C PRO A 298 16.99 -0.34 0.40
N TRP A 299 15.69 -0.05 0.31
CA TRP A 299 15.15 0.93 -0.65
C TRP A 299 15.63 2.37 -0.39
N GLY A 300 15.75 2.78 0.88
CA GLY A 300 16.29 4.09 1.19
C GLY A 300 17.71 4.29 0.67
N ASP A 301 18.54 3.27 0.77
CA ASP A 301 19.90 3.26 0.23
C ASP A 301 19.89 3.16 -1.31
N ALA A 302 19.03 2.35 -1.90
CA ALA A 302 18.90 2.25 -3.35
C ALA A 302 18.47 3.60 -3.97
N ILE A 303 17.55 4.32 -3.31
CA ILE A 303 17.13 5.66 -3.75
C ILE A 303 18.28 6.66 -3.60
N THR A 304 18.93 6.74 -2.42
CA THR A 304 19.91 7.78 -2.12
C THR A 304 21.30 7.51 -2.69
N LYS A 305 21.68 6.24 -2.88
CA LYS A 305 23.03 5.86 -3.35
C LYS A 305 23.09 5.40 -4.80
N GLU A 306 21.95 4.98 -5.41
CA GLU A 306 21.91 4.52 -6.80
C GLU A 306 21.04 5.43 -7.67
N LEU A 307 19.73 5.59 -7.38
CA LEU A 307 18.81 6.33 -8.25
C LEU A 307 19.10 7.83 -8.29
N ILE A 308 19.19 8.50 -7.15
CA ILE A 308 19.43 9.96 -7.11
C ILE A 308 20.77 10.32 -7.76
N PRO A 309 21.90 9.64 -7.46
CA PRO A 309 23.16 9.90 -8.17
C PRO A 309 23.08 9.66 -9.68
N TYR A 310 22.32 8.63 -10.12
CA TYR A 310 22.07 8.41 -11.55
C TYR A 310 21.31 9.58 -12.19
N LEU A 311 20.25 10.06 -11.50
CA LEU A 311 19.45 11.20 -11.98
C LEU A 311 20.30 12.48 -12.05
N GLU A 312 21.11 12.78 -11.03
CA GLU A 312 21.99 13.95 -10.97
C GLU A 312 23.09 13.93 -12.05
N LYS A 313 23.52 12.75 -12.45
CA LYS A 313 24.51 12.57 -13.54
C LYS A 313 23.88 12.78 -14.93
N ASN A 314 22.61 12.40 -15.11
CA ASN A 314 21.97 12.32 -16.43
C ASN A 314 21.02 13.49 -16.71
N PHE A 315 20.69 14.30 -15.69
CA PHE A 315 19.87 15.49 -15.80
C PHE A 315 20.62 16.71 -15.22
N ASP A 316 20.22 17.90 -15.64
CA ASP A 316 20.80 19.15 -15.15
C ASP A 316 20.33 19.48 -13.71
N ILE A 317 20.58 18.60 -12.75
CA ILE A 317 20.18 18.74 -11.34
C ILE A 317 21.33 19.36 -10.53
N ILE A 318 21.00 20.20 -9.56
CA ILE A 318 21.93 20.71 -8.55
C ILE A 318 22.11 19.62 -7.48
N ALA A 319 23.24 18.93 -7.52
CA ALA A 319 23.59 17.85 -6.61
C ALA A 319 24.05 18.38 -5.22
N GLN A 320 23.17 19.13 -4.55
CA GLN A 320 23.44 19.72 -3.23
C GLN A 320 22.24 19.51 -2.29
N PRO A 321 22.44 19.29 -0.99
CA PRO A 321 21.35 19.03 -0.05
C PRO A 321 20.24 20.08 -0.07
N TRP A 322 20.58 21.36 -0.09
CA TRP A 322 19.61 22.46 -0.10
C TRP A 322 18.66 22.42 -1.31
N ALA A 323 19.10 21.83 -2.42
CA ALA A 323 18.37 21.79 -3.68
C ALA A 323 17.53 20.52 -3.87
N ARG A 324 17.57 19.57 -2.93
CA ARG A 324 16.77 18.33 -2.95
C ARG A 324 15.60 18.48 -2.00
N LEU A 325 14.41 18.65 -2.53
CA LEU A 325 13.17 18.77 -1.76
C LEU A 325 12.34 17.51 -1.83
N LEU A 326 11.51 17.30 -0.81
CA LEU A 326 10.63 16.17 -0.67
C LEU A 326 9.19 16.65 -0.47
N ALA A 327 8.22 16.01 -1.07
CA ALA A 327 6.81 16.15 -0.74
C ALA A 327 6.03 14.89 -1.06
N GLY A 328 4.86 14.77 -0.46
CA GLY A 328 3.90 13.73 -0.78
C GLY A 328 2.69 13.79 0.13
N GLY A 329 1.66 13.03 -0.23
CA GLY A 329 0.44 12.90 0.56
C GLY A 329 0.20 11.45 0.98
N SER A 330 -0.44 11.23 2.15
CA SER A 330 -0.73 9.88 2.65
C SER A 330 0.57 9.08 2.82
N THR A 331 0.67 7.92 2.17
CA THR A 331 1.91 7.14 2.04
C THR A 331 3.10 8.01 1.66
N GLY A 332 2.97 8.85 0.60
CA GLY A 332 4.04 9.76 0.21
C GLY A 332 4.33 10.86 1.24
N GLY A 333 3.35 11.21 2.09
CA GLY A 333 3.54 12.10 3.22
C GLY A 333 4.48 11.49 4.27
N TRP A 334 4.28 10.23 4.61
CA TRP A 334 5.16 9.47 5.49
C TRP A 334 6.55 9.31 4.87
N GLU A 335 6.62 8.86 3.61
CA GLU A 335 7.88 8.66 2.87
C GLU A 335 8.74 9.92 2.85
N SER A 336 8.14 11.06 2.46
CA SER A 336 8.87 12.32 2.36
C SER A 336 9.38 12.79 3.72
N LEU A 337 8.60 12.61 4.79
CA LEU A 337 9.03 12.93 6.14
C LEU A 337 10.11 11.97 6.64
N ALA A 338 9.93 10.68 6.41
CA ALA A 338 10.90 9.65 6.80
C ALA A 338 12.25 9.87 6.10
N MET A 339 12.26 10.11 4.79
CA MET A 339 13.50 10.42 4.08
C MET A 339 14.21 11.65 4.64
N GLN A 340 13.47 12.71 4.98
CA GLN A 340 14.05 13.91 5.61
C GLN A 340 14.65 13.60 6.99
N VAL A 341 13.99 12.78 7.80
CA VAL A 341 14.40 12.48 9.17
C VAL A 341 15.51 11.42 9.23
N PHE A 342 15.46 10.41 8.37
CA PHE A 342 16.49 9.36 8.33
C PHE A 342 17.77 9.80 7.59
N TYR A 343 17.64 10.75 6.64
CA TYR A 343 18.76 11.29 5.87
C TYR A 343 18.86 12.84 6.02
N PRO A 344 19.02 13.39 7.25
CA PRO A 344 18.83 14.81 7.54
C PRO A 344 19.84 15.74 6.86
N ASP A 345 21.03 15.21 6.49
CA ASP A 345 22.08 15.96 5.77
C ASP A 345 21.91 15.88 4.25
N TYR A 346 20.98 15.03 3.75
CA TYR A 346 20.86 14.73 2.32
C TYR A 346 19.80 15.62 1.63
N PHE A 347 18.72 15.99 2.35
CA PHE A 347 17.59 16.75 1.83
C PHE A 347 17.46 18.14 2.47
N GLY A 348 16.93 19.08 1.69
CA GLY A 348 16.78 20.49 2.04
C GLY A 348 15.45 20.85 2.69
N GLY A 349 14.43 20.01 2.62
CA GLY A 349 13.13 20.24 3.23
C GLY A 349 12.06 19.26 2.75
N THR A 350 11.03 19.04 3.59
CA THR A 350 9.91 18.14 3.30
C THR A 350 8.56 18.82 3.55
N TRP A 351 7.60 18.55 2.65
CA TRP A 351 6.18 18.94 2.76
C TRP A 351 5.35 17.66 2.84
N SER A 352 5.08 17.25 4.05
CA SER A 352 4.36 16.01 4.37
C SER A 352 2.86 16.31 4.54
N MET A 353 2.03 15.78 3.67
CA MET A 353 0.59 16.05 3.63
C MET A 353 -0.19 14.82 4.08
N CYS A 354 -1.11 15.00 5.06
CA CYS A 354 -1.93 13.92 5.63
C CYS A 354 -1.17 12.57 5.73
N PRO A 355 0.04 12.57 6.36
CA PRO A 355 0.92 11.40 6.34
C PRO A 355 0.29 10.19 7.00
N ASP A 356 0.68 9.01 6.56
CA ASP A 356 0.45 7.75 7.28
C ASP A 356 1.00 7.84 8.71
N PRO A 357 0.69 6.92 9.64
CA PRO A 357 0.98 7.10 11.05
C PRO A 357 2.46 7.44 11.34
N VAL A 358 2.73 8.68 11.72
CA VAL A 358 4.06 9.19 12.10
C VAL A 358 4.38 8.97 13.58
N ASP A 359 3.40 8.47 14.33
CA ASP A 359 3.48 8.09 15.75
C ASP A 359 2.52 6.93 15.99
N PHE A 360 3.05 5.79 16.37
CA PHE A 360 2.24 4.57 16.54
C PHE A 360 1.50 4.51 17.89
N ASN A 361 1.52 5.57 18.73
CA ASN A 361 0.48 5.77 19.73
C ASN A 361 -0.90 5.98 19.07
N TYR A 362 -0.90 6.31 17.78
CA TYR A 362 -2.06 6.34 16.90
C TYR A 362 -1.74 5.68 15.54
N TYR A 363 -1.65 4.33 15.55
CA TYR A 363 -1.84 3.59 14.30
C TYR A 363 -3.31 3.76 13.92
N GLN A 364 -3.62 4.75 13.08
CA GLN A 364 -4.98 5.27 12.90
C GLN A 364 -5.61 5.66 14.26
N ILE A 365 -6.42 4.79 14.88
CA ILE A 365 -7.02 5.01 16.22
C ILE A 365 -6.50 4.04 17.28
N VAL A 366 -5.62 3.12 16.93
CA VAL A 366 -5.07 2.10 17.81
C VAL A 366 -3.75 2.57 18.40
N ASN A 367 -3.62 2.50 19.73
CA ASN A 367 -2.32 2.65 20.37
C ASN A 367 -1.65 1.29 20.45
N VAL A 368 -0.76 0.98 19.48
CA VAL A 368 -0.12 -0.35 19.42
C VAL A 368 0.75 -0.66 20.65
N TYR A 369 1.17 0.37 21.40
CA TYR A 369 2.00 0.20 22.60
C TYR A 369 1.17 -0.15 23.83
N LYS A 370 -0.05 0.38 23.96
CA LYS A 370 -0.88 0.30 25.18
C LYS A 370 -2.11 -0.58 25.01
N ASP A 371 -2.75 -0.56 23.85
CA ASP A 371 -3.95 -1.35 23.60
C ASP A 371 -3.62 -2.84 23.48
N ASP A 372 -4.51 -3.72 23.91
CA ASP A 372 -4.35 -5.17 23.81
C ASP A 372 -4.93 -5.71 22.50
N ASN A 373 -5.86 -4.97 21.88
CA ASN A 373 -6.56 -5.43 20.68
C ASN A 373 -6.80 -4.29 19.69
N ALA A 374 -6.56 -4.58 18.41
CA ALA A 374 -6.73 -3.64 17.30
C ALA A 374 -8.19 -3.49 16.85
N TYR A 375 -9.02 -4.52 17.01
CA TYR A 375 -10.37 -4.54 16.45
C TYR A 375 -11.43 -3.96 17.38
N PHE A 376 -11.22 -4.05 18.69
CA PHE A 376 -12.19 -3.57 19.68
C PHE A 376 -11.53 -3.02 20.94
N VAL A 377 -12.29 -2.20 21.64
CA VAL A 377 -11.99 -1.77 23.01
C VAL A 377 -12.81 -2.64 23.97
N ASP A 378 -12.15 -3.35 24.86
CA ASP A 378 -12.83 -4.10 25.91
C ASP A 378 -13.29 -3.15 27.03
N LYS A 379 -14.59 -3.16 27.33
CA LYS A 379 -15.21 -2.40 28.42
C LYS A 379 -15.64 -3.32 29.57
N GLY A 380 -15.12 -4.55 29.62
CA GLY A 380 -15.43 -5.56 30.61
C GLY A 380 -16.70 -6.36 30.27
N TRP A 381 -17.83 -5.69 30.14
CA TRP A 381 -19.10 -6.32 29.78
C TRP A 381 -19.42 -6.35 28.30
N ILE A 382 -18.87 -5.42 27.55
CA ILE A 382 -19.06 -5.28 26.10
C ILE A 382 -17.74 -5.01 25.39
N LYS A 383 -17.63 -5.45 24.15
CA LYS A 383 -16.55 -5.09 23.24
C LYS A 383 -17.10 -4.09 22.23
N VAL A 384 -16.45 -2.94 22.14
CA VAL A 384 -16.81 -1.88 21.19
C VAL A 384 -15.84 -1.94 20.02
N GLU A 385 -16.34 -2.22 18.82
CA GLU A 385 -15.53 -2.28 17.60
C GLU A 385 -14.90 -0.92 17.27
N ARG A 386 -13.69 -0.96 16.74
CA ARG A 386 -12.95 0.23 16.33
C ARG A 386 -13.24 0.55 14.87
N PRO A 387 -13.59 1.81 14.53
CA PRO A 387 -13.75 2.22 13.16
C PRO A 387 -12.39 2.23 12.42
N GLY A 388 -12.38 1.75 11.16
CA GLY A 388 -11.22 1.77 10.27
C GLY A 388 -11.20 2.99 9.36
N SER A 389 -12.39 3.41 8.88
CA SER A 389 -12.51 4.59 8.02
C SER A 389 -13.79 5.35 8.28
N ARG A 390 -13.75 6.67 8.01
CA ARG A 390 -14.89 7.59 8.19
C ARG A 390 -15.04 8.59 7.04
N GLY A 391 -16.23 9.17 6.93
CA GLY A 391 -16.47 10.38 6.14
C GLY A 391 -16.14 11.66 6.92
N VAL A 392 -16.09 12.79 6.22
CA VAL A 392 -15.95 14.13 6.85
C VAL A 392 -17.12 14.50 7.77
N ASP A 393 -18.24 13.83 7.61
CA ASP A 393 -19.44 13.93 8.46
C ASP A 393 -19.35 13.05 9.73
N GLY A 394 -18.25 12.29 9.89
CA GLY A 394 -18.02 11.37 11.00
C GLY A 394 -18.64 9.98 10.82
N ASN A 395 -19.43 9.74 9.76
CA ASN A 395 -20.01 8.42 9.51
C ASN A 395 -18.93 7.39 9.22
N VAL A 396 -18.96 6.27 9.95
CA VAL A 396 -18.03 5.16 9.75
C VAL A 396 -18.36 4.42 8.46
N LYS A 397 -17.34 4.16 7.64
CA LYS A 397 -17.48 3.43 6.37
C LYS A 397 -17.27 1.93 6.55
N TYR A 398 -16.27 1.54 7.34
CA TYR A 398 -15.94 0.16 7.70
C TYR A 398 -15.11 0.14 8.99
N MET A 399 -15.03 -1.02 9.63
CA MET A 399 -14.29 -1.22 10.88
C MET A 399 -12.84 -1.65 10.61
N MET A 400 -11.96 -1.52 11.60
CA MET A 400 -10.58 -2.04 11.55
C MET A 400 -10.54 -3.53 11.18
N LYS A 401 -11.46 -4.29 11.76
CA LYS A 401 -11.59 -5.73 11.47
C LYS A 401 -11.93 -5.99 10.01
N ASP A 402 -12.83 -5.19 9.41
CA ASP A 402 -13.27 -5.38 8.03
C ASP A 402 -12.10 -5.20 7.04
N GLU A 403 -11.29 -4.16 7.21
CA GLU A 403 -10.10 -3.92 6.40
C GLU A 403 -9.13 -5.10 6.48
N ASN A 404 -8.84 -5.55 7.70
CA ASN A 404 -7.90 -6.66 7.89
C ASN A 404 -8.42 -7.98 7.29
N TYR A 405 -9.71 -8.29 7.47
CA TYR A 405 -10.30 -9.51 6.90
C TYR A 405 -10.36 -9.47 5.37
N TRP A 406 -10.59 -8.28 4.80
CA TRP A 406 -10.50 -8.07 3.36
C TRP A 406 -9.07 -8.35 2.85
N GLU A 407 -8.04 -7.82 3.49
CA GLU A 407 -6.66 -8.12 3.12
C GLU A 407 -6.30 -9.60 3.28
N ILE A 408 -6.80 -10.27 4.34
CA ILE A 408 -6.62 -11.72 4.50
C ILE A 408 -7.27 -12.50 3.34
N ALA A 409 -8.46 -12.11 2.91
CA ALA A 409 -9.08 -12.75 1.76
C ALA A 409 -8.23 -12.60 0.50
N LEU A 410 -7.57 -11.45 0.29
CA LEU A 410 -6.70 -11.19 -0.87
C LEU A 410 -5.33 -11.86 -0.79
N GLY A 411 -4.68 -11.88 0.38
CA GLY A 411 -3.27 -12.28 0.51
C GLY A 411 -2.98 -13.44 1.46
N GLY A 412 -3.98 -13.93 2.23
CA GLY A 412 -3.73 -14.92 3.29
C GLY A 412 -3.18 -14.27 4.56
N LEU A 413 -2.49 -15.07 5.36
CA LEU A 413 -1.96 -14.63 6.66
C LEU A 413 -0.53 -14.06 6.56
N GLU A 414 0.12 -14.14 5.40
CA GLU A 414 1.55 -13.86 5.18
C GLU A 414 1.86 -12.39 4.85
N ALA A 415 0.89 -11.46 4.98
CA ALA A 415 1.04 -10.04 4.65
C ALA A 415 1.45 -9.77 3.19
N VAL A 416 0.93 -10.55 2.24
CA VAL A 416 1.18 -10.40 0.79
C VAL A 416 -0.10 -10.04 0.02
N SER A 417 -1.03 -9.36 0.68
CA SER A 417 -2.29 -8.90 0.08
C SER A 417 -2.10 -7.78 -0.95
N LEU A 418 -0.93 -7.14 -0.98
CA LEU A 418 -0.66 -5.89 -1.70
C LEU A 418 -1.55 -4.73 -1.19
N GLY A 419 -2.07 -4.85 0.04
CA GLY A 419 -2.86 -3.84 0.73
C GLY A 419 -2.02 -2.92 1.61
N GLN A 420 -2.66 -1.85 2.09
CA GLN A 420 -2.01 -0.80 2.89
C GLN A 420 -1.45 -1.32 4.23
N TRP A 421 -2.18 -2.22 4.89
CA TRP A 421 -1.71 -2.75 6.17
C TRP A 421 -0.64 -3.83 6.01
N ALA A 422 -0.73 -4.63 4.95
CA ALA A 422 0.32 -5.58 4.61
C ALA A 422 1.67 -4.90 4.36
N ILE A 423 1.70 -3.77 3.62
CA ILE A 423 2.96 -3.03 3.43
C ILE A 423 3.44 -2.38 4.73
N TRP A 424 2.55 -1.86 5.59
CA TRP A 424 2.98 -1.30 6.88
C TRP A 424 3.66 -2.37 7.75
N GLU A 425 3.12 -3.59 7.77
CA GLU A 425 3.77 -4.71 8.47
C GLU A 425 5.09 -5.11 7.81
N ALA A 426 5.18 -5.11 6.49
CA ALA A 426 6.41 -5.41 5.77
C ALA A 426 7.50 -4.34 5.97
N VAL A 427 7.12 -3.06 6.01
CA VAL A 427 8.05 -1.94 6.20
C VAL A 427 8.45 -1.78 7.65
N PHE A 428 7.49 -1.76 8.57
CA PHE A 428 7.74 -1.42 9.96
C PHE A 428 8.11 -2.63 10.83
N GLY A 429 7.71 -3.85 10.41
CA GLY A 429 7.90 -5.08 11.16
C GLY A 429 9.26 -5.75 10.99
N PRO A 430 9.72 -6.53 11.99
CA PRO A 430 10.81 -7.45 11.80
C PRO A 430 10.38 -8.59 10.88
N MET A 431 11.34 -9.35 10.38
CA MET A 431 11.08 -10.60 9.67
C MET A 431 10.76 -11.71 10.69
N ASP A 432 9.72 -12.51 10.45
CA ASP A 432 9.42 -13.71 11.23
C ASP A 432 10.26 -14.91 10.73
N LYS A 433 10.21 -16.00 11.48
CA LYS A 433 10.96 -17.24 11.24
C LYS A 433 10.67 -17.91 9.89
N ASP A 434 9.48 -17.69 9.33
CA ASP A 434 9.07 -18.21 8.02
C ASP A 434 9.52 -17.32 6.85
N GLY A 435 10.15 -16.17 7.16
CA GLY A 435 10.64 -15.22 6.18
C GLY A 435 9.65 -14.11 5.82
N TYR A 436 8.39 -14.19 6.23
CA TYR A 436 7.40 -13.14 6.02
C TYR A 436 7.47 -12.07 7.12
N PRO A 437 6.78 -10.92 6.95
CA PRO A 437 6.72 -9.90 8.00
C PRO A 437 6.05 -10.43 9.27
N ALA A 438 6.65 -10.19 10.44
CA ALA A 438 5.98 -10.43 11.71
C ALA A 438 4.79 -9.48 11.87
N ARG A 439 3.61 -10.05 12.14
CA ARG A 439 2.35 -9.31 12.22
C ARG A 439 2.31 -8.46 13.48
N ILE A 440 1.88 -7.20 13.36
CA ILE A 440 1.70 -6.29 14.51
C ILE A 440 0.57 -6.76 15.45
N TRP A 441 -0.40 -7.51 14.92
CA TRP A 441 -1.43 -8.22 15.66
C TRP A 441 -1.78 -9.54 14.98
N ASP A 442 -2.31 -10.46 15.74
CA ASP A 442 -2.91 -11.66 15.19
C ASP A 442 -4.08 -11.27 14.25
N PRO A 443 -4.01 -11.59 12.96
CA PRO A 443 -4.97 -11.08 11.98
C PRO A 443 -6.39 -11.65 12.15
N LEU A 444 -6.57 -12.76 12.86
CA LEU A 444 -7.89 -13.35 13.09
C LEU A 444 -8.54 -12.82 14.38
N THR A 445 -7.76 -12.44 15.39
CA THR A 445 -8.26 -12.01 16.70
C THR A 445 -8.05 -10.53 17.00
N GLY A 446 -7.13 -9.87 16.32
CA GLY A 446 -6.74 -8.48 16.56
C GLY A 446 -5.83 -8.30 17.79
N THR A 447 -5.35 -9.39 18.41
CA THR A 447 -4.47 -9.33 19.58
C THR A 447 -3.10 -8.77 19.21
N ILE A 448 -2.70 -7.67 19.84
CA ILE A 448 -1.47 -6.92 19.49
C ILE A 448 -0.24 -7.61 20.07
N ASP A 449 0.78 -7.83 19.21
CA ASP A 449 2.10 -8.28 19.63
C ASP A 449 2.96 -7.11 20.08
N LYS A 450 3.19 -7.03 21.40
CA LYS A 450 3.97 -5.94 22.02
C LYS A 450 5.45 -5.97 21.66
N SER A 451 5.99 -7.12 21.28
CA SER A 451 7.39 -7.22 20.86
C SER A 451 7.58 -6.64 19.45
N VAL A 452 6.63 -6.88 18.56
CA VAL A 452 6.60 -6.27 17.21
C VAL A 452 6.34 -4.76 17.34
N ALA A 453 5.43 -4.34 18.22
CA ALA A 453 5.16 -2.93 18.48
C ALA A 453 6.40 -2.17 18.99
N GLU A 454 7.21 -2.78 19.85
CA GLU A 454 8.47 -2.17 20.32
C GLU A 454 9.50 -2.07 19.18
N TYR A 455 9.58 -3.09 18.29
CA TYR A 455 10.43 -3.01 17.09
C TYR A 455 10.03 -1.84 16.18
N TRP A 456 8.72 -1.67 15.93
CA TRP A 456 8.19 -0.54 15.16
C TRP A 456 8.61 0.80 15.78
N LYS A 457 8.43 0.93 17.10
CA LYS A 457 8.80 2.13 17.85
C LYS A 457 10.26 2.52 17.68
N GLN A 458 11.15 1.55 17.86
CA GLN A 458 12.60 1.83 17.84
C GLN A 458 13.13 2.15 16.45
N ASN A 459 12.47 1.64 15.39
CA ASN A 459 13.00 1.72 14.03
C ASN A 459 12.23 2.69 13.11
N TYR A 460 10.91 2.84 13.29
CA TYR A 460 10.06 3.53 12.30
C TYR A 460 9.08 4.56 12.88
N ASP A 461 8.91 4.66 14.20
CA ASP A 461 8.12 5.74 14.80
C ASP A 461 8.90 7.05 14.67
N ILE A 462 8.46 7.90 13.73
CA ILE A 462 9.16 9.13 13.39
C ILE A 462 9.15 10.11 14.57
N ASN A 463 8.00 10.23 15.28
CA ASN A 463 7.91 11.12 16.43
C ASN A 463 8.82 10.65 17.57
N TYR A 464 8.83 9.36 17.88
CA TYR A 464 9.73 8.79 18.88
C TYR A 464 11.21 9.02 18.52
N LYS A 465 11.59 8.78 17.26
CA LYS A 465 12.95 9.02 16.79
C LYS A 465 13.35 10.49 16.94
N LEU A 466 12.49 11.40 16.52
CA LEU A 466 12.74 12.84 16.66
C LEU A 466 12.90 13.24 18.13
N GLN A 467 12.03 12.76 19.03
CA GLN A 467 12.12 13.01 20.47
C GLN A 467 13.43 12.50 21.06
N LYS A 468 13.83 11.29 20.70
CA LYS A 468 15.02 10.62 21.21
C LYS A 468 16.33 11.26 20.74
N GLU A 469 16.36 11.69 19.49
CA GLU A 469 17.60 12.11 18.81
C GLU A 469 17.66 13.62 18.51
N TRP A 470 16.73 14.43 19.02
CA TRP A 470 16.61 15.85 18.66
C TRP A 470 17.89 16.66 18.87
N SER A 471 18.62 16.40 19.95
CA SER A 471 19.91 17.08 20.21
C SER A 471 20.96 16.86 19.11
N THR A 472 20.84 15.74 18.37
CA THR A 472 21.79 15.35 17.32
C THR A 472 21.29 15.72 15.92
N ILE A 473 20.01 15.42 15.62
CA ILE A 473 19.46 15.61 14.28
C ILE A 473 18.68 16.92 14.14
N GLY A 474 18.17 17.48 15.25
CA GLY A 474 17.42 18.73 15.25
C GLY A 474 18.14 19.91 14.57
N PRO A 475 19.45 20.16 14.86
CA PRO A 475 20.21 21.18 14.16
C PRO A 475 20.22 21.05 12.64
N LYS A 476 20.07 19.85 12.10
CA LYS A 476 20.02 19.55 10.67
C LYS A 476 18.62 19.68 10.07
N LEU A 477 17.58 19.78 10.91
CA LEU A 477 16.17 19.79 10.52
C LEU A 477 15.48 21.14 10.69
N VAL A 478 16.19 22.15 11.18
CA VAL A 478 15.65 23.52 11.35
C VAL A 478 15.10 24.04 10.03
N GLY A 479 13.83 24.44 10.04
CA GLY A 479 13.12 24.97 8.87
C GLY A 479 12.73 23.93 7.82
N LYS A 480 13.02 22.63 8.01
CA LYS A 480 12.84 21.61 6.98
C LYS A 480 11.55 20.78 7.10
N ILE A 481 10.82 20.84 8.20
CA ILE A 481 9.64 20.00 8.45
C ILE A 481 8.36 20.83 8.31
N HIS A 482 7.53 20.49 7.33
CA HIS A 482 6.26 21.13 7.04
C HIS A 482 5.15 20.07 6.97
N LEU A 483 4.20 20.11 7.92
CA LEU A 483 3.10 19.14 8.05
C LEU A 483 1.77 19.81 7.76
N ARG A 484 0.91 19.12 6.98
CA ARG A 484 -0.44 19.58 6.62
C ARG A 484 -1.41 18.41 6.67
N GLY A 485 -2.63 18.63 7.19
CA GLY A 485 -3.65 17.56 7.21
C GLY A 485 -5.05 18.09 7.49
N GLY A 486 -6.08 17.31 7.19
CA GLY A 486 -7.46 17.58 7.58
C GLY A 486 -7.79 17.00 8.96
N ASP A 487 -8.59 17.71 9.78
CA ASP A 487 -8.99 17.24 11.12
C ASP A 487 -10.02 16.08 11.07
N MET A 488 -10.68 15.91 9.93
CA MET A 488 -11.60 14.81 9.65
C MET A 488 -11.00 13.81 8.67
N ASP A 489 -9.69 13.56 8.80
CA ASP A 489 -9.00 12.57 7.97
C ASP A 489 -9.75 11.23 7.96
N ALA A 490 -9.90 10.67 6.76
CA ALA A 490 -10.72 9.47 6.53
C ALA A 490 -10.18 8.22 7.25
N TYR A 491 -8.89 8.18 7.52
CA TYR A 491 -8.18 7.07 8.16
C TYR A 491 -7.67 7.43 9.55
N TYR A 492 -8.15 8.56 10.13
CA TYR A 492 -7.75 9.05 11.46
C TYR A 492 -6.26 9.43 11.59
N LEU A 493 -5.56 9.66 10.49
CA LEU A 493 -4.11 9.96 10.46
C LEU A 493 -3.78 11.31 11.10
N ASN A 494 -4.75 12.21 11.17
CA ASN A 494 -4.63 13.48 11.90
C ASN A 494 -4.23 13.26 13.38
N ASN A 495 -4.58 12.14 13.98
CA ASN A 495 -4.26 11.87 15.39
C ASN A 495 -2.74 11.77 15.63
N ALA A 496 -2.04 11.01 14.77
CA ALA A 496 -0.58 10.90 14.83
C ALA A 496 0.10 12.23 14.47
N GLN A 497 -0.45 12.97 13.50
CA GLN A 497 0.04 14.30 13.13
C GLN A 497 -0.07 15.30 14.29
N TYR A 498 -1.15 15.26 15.08
CA TYR A 498 -1.29 16.10 16.27
C TYR A 498 -0.16 15.85 17.26
N LEU A 499 0.14 14.58 17.59
CA LEU A 499 1.20 14.25 18.53
C LEU A 499 2.56 14.77 18.07
N LEU A 500 2.89 14.59 16.81
CA LEU A 500 4.13 15.08 16.24
C LEU A 500 4.15 16.61 16.19
N GLY A 501 3.09 17.26 15.72
CA GLY A 501 2.97 18.71 15.60
C GLY A 501 3.06 19.40 16.95
N ASP A 502 2.34 18.90 17.97
CA ASP A 502 2.37 19.43 19.32
C ASP A 502 3.77 19.32 19.94
N TRP A 503 4.43 18.18 19.75
CA TRP A 503 5.79 18.01 20.24
C TRP A 503 6.78 18.94 19.52
N LEU A 504 6.73 19.09 18.20
CA LEU A 504 7.60 19.98 17.43
C LEU A 504 7.53 21.42 17.93
N GLN A 505 6.35 21.90 18.34
CA GLN A 505 6.18 23.25 18.93
C GLN A 505 6.91 23.42 20.26
N THR A 506 7.21 22.33 20.97
CA THR A 506 7.92 22.37 22.25
C THR A 506 9.45 22.33 22.10
N THR A 507 9.97 22.07 20.90
CA THR A 507 11.41 21.91 20.65
C THR A 507 12.19 23.18 21.00
N LYS A 508 13.38 22.97 21.58
CA LYS A 508 14.33 24.03 21.96
C LYS A 508 15.73 23.53 21.65
N ASP A 509 16.62 24.45 21.38
CA ASP A 509 18.06 24.20 21.18
C ASP A 509 18.38 23.08 20.14
N PRO A 510 17.87 23.20 18.90
CA PRO A 510 17.16 24.35 18.31
C PRO A 510 15.62 24.21 18.34
N TYR A 511 14.92 25.33 18.16
CA TYR A 511 13.53 25.31 17.72
C TYR A 511 13.45 24.83 16.26
N TYR A 512 12.42 24.02 15.90
CA TYR A 512 12.37 23.37 14.59
C TYR A 512 12.12 24.32 13.39
N ASP A 513 11.60 25.52 13.62
CA ASP A 513 11.35 26.61 12.63
C ASP A 513 10.58 26.16 11.36
N GLY A 514 9.72 25.15 11.50
CA GLY A 514 8.81 24.68 10.47
C GLY A 514 7.35 24.98 10.82
N TYR A 515 6.41 24.20 10.27
CA TYR A 515 5.01 24.28 10.67
C TYR A 515 4.32 22.92 10.68
N SER A 516 3.29 22.80 11.53
CA SER A 516 2.28 21.75 11.49
C SER A 516 0.90 22.40 11.54
N VAL A 517 0.11 22.24 10.48
CA VAL A 517 -1.22 22.85 10.35
C VAL A 517 -2.28 21.81 10.04
N THR A 518 -3.44 21.99 10.65
CA THR A 518 -4.60 21.12 10.43
C THR A 518 -5.81 21.96 10.02
N PHE A 519 -6.52 21.52 8.99
CA PHE A 519 -7.62 22.26 8.39
C PHE A 519 -8.97 21.73 8.89
N PRO A 520 -9.82 22.61 9.48
CA PRO A 520 -11.10 22.19 10.04
C PRO A 520 -12.04 21.64 8.96
N ARG A 521 -12.75 20.55 9.28
CA ARG A 521 -13.74 19.88 8.41
C ARG A 521 -13.19 19.39 7.07
N MET A 522 -11.88 19.21 6.97
CA MET A 522 -11.25 18.63 5.81
C MET A 522 -10.95 17.15 6.06
N GLY A 523 -11.14 16.33 5.02
CA GLY A 523 -10.83 14.90 5.03
C GLY A 523 -9.35 14.63 4.78
N HIS A 524 -9.09 13.53 4.10
CA HIS A 524 -7.74 13.08 3.77
C HIS A 524 -7.10 13.98 2.69
N THR A 525 -6.46 15.08 3.10
CA THR A 525 -5.89 16.10 2.21
C THR A 525 -4.89 17.00 2.90
N GLY A 526 -3.86 17.44 2.17
CA GLY A 526 -2.96 18.52 2.60
C GLY A 526 -3.51 19.93 2.39
N ASN A 527 -4.66 20.05 1.72
CA ASN A 527 -5.33 21.32 1.42
C ASN A 527 -4.39 22.40 0.84
N ILE A 528 -3.62 22.04 -0.16
CA ILE A 528 -2.74 22.95 -0.91
C ILE A 528 -2.79 22.59 -2.40
N SER A 529 -2.77 23.60 -3.27
CA SER A 529 -2.63 23.36 -4.71
C SER A 529 -1.17 23.06 -5.07
N ASN A 530 -0.94 22.34 -6.18
CA ASN A 530 0.40 22.06 -6.67
C ASN A 530 1.17 23.36 -6.98
N GLN A 531 0.47 24.39 -7.46
CA GLN A 531 1.05 25.70 -7.74
C GLN A 531 1.54 26.38 -6.45
N ASP A 532 0.71 26.39 -5.41
CA ASP A 532 1.04 27.04 -4.13
C ASP A 532 2.12 26.26 -3.40
N LEU A 533 2.11 24.93 -3.48
CA LEU A 533 3.17 24.06 -2.95
C LEU A 533 4.53 24.43 -3.58
N LEU A 534 4.60 24.55 -4.90
CA LEU A 534 5.83 24.91 -5.59
C LEU A 534 6.29 26.36 -5.29
N LYS A 535 5.35 27.30 -5.11
CA LYS A 535 5.68 28.67 -4.68
C LYS A 535 6.23 28.70 -3.26
N GLU A 536 5.66 27.91 -2.34
CA GLU A 536 6.15 27.78 -0.96
C GLU A 536 7.57 27.17 -0.93
N MET A 537 7.81 26.13 -1.73
CA MET A 537 9.13 25.52 -1.91
C MET A 537 10.15 26.50 -2.50
N ALA A 538 9.77 27.31 -3.47
CA ALA A 538 10.63 28.34 -4.03
C ALA A 538 11.01 29.39 -2.98
N ALA A 539 10.07 29.83 -2.16
CA ALA A 539 10.33 30.74 -1.05
C ALA A 539 11.31 30.12 -0.02
N HIS A 540 11.14 28.83 0.29
CA HIS A 540 12.05 28.07 1.15
C HIS A 540 13.47 28.00 0.55
N LEU A 541 13.60 27.65 -0.73
CA LEU A 541 14.90 27.62 -1.42
C LEU A 541 15.60 29.00 -1.42
N ILE A 542 14.83 30.09 -1.54
CA ILE A 542 15.38 31.46 -1.45
C ILE A 542 15.85 31.78 -0.02
N LYS A 543 15.11 31.33 1.00
CA LYS A 543 15.44 31.58 2.41
C LYS A 543 16.68 30.79 2.87
N TYR A 544 16.81 29.54 2.49
CA TYR A 544 17.80 28.60 3.04
C TYR A 544 18.89 28.19 2.03
N GLY A 545 18.73 28.53 0.75
CA GLY A 545 19.69 28.26 -0.31
C GLY A 545 20.78 29.33 -0.46
N PRO A 546 21.59 29.27 -1.52
CA PRO A 546 22.61 30.25 -1.82
C PRO A 546 22.00 31.60 -2.21
N ALA A 547 22.81 32.66 -2.15
CA ALA A 547 22.35 34.02 -2.42
C ALA A 547 21.75 34.24 -3.82
N ASP A 548 22.09 33.41 -4.79
CA ASP A 548 21.58 33.44 -6.15
C ASP A 548 20.39 32.48 -6.41
N ALA A 549 19.83 31.85 -5.35
CA ALA A 549 18.71 30.93 -5.45
C ALA A 549 17.51 31.52 -6.22
N ALA A 550 17.18 32.79 -5.98
CA ALA A 550 16.10 33.46 -6.71
C ALA A 550 16.34 33.51 -8.22
N LYS A 551 17.59 33.72 -8.66
CA LYS A 551 17.98 33.71 -10.07
C LYS A 551 17.93 32.28 -10.65
N ILE A 552 18.36 31.28 -9.90
CA ILE A 552 18.29 29.86 -10.29
C ILE A 552 16.83 29.45 -10.58
N LEU A 553 15.91 29.90 -9.73
CA LEU A 553 14.48 29.57 -9.81
C LEU A 553 13.73 30.37 -10.89
N SER A 554 14.30 31.42 -11.43
CA SER A 554 13.67 32.25 -12.46
C SER A 554 13.68 31.59 -13.83
N ALA A 555 12.60 31.78 -14.60
CA ALA A 555 12.54 31.43 -16.01
C ALA A 555 13.34 32.38 -16.93
N LYS A 556 13.76 33.53 -16.41
CA LYS A 556 14.49 34.60 -17.13
C LYS A 556 15.99 34.42 -17.04
#